data_74ed4585101beb9db1ab34c9051847b4
#
_entry.id   74ed4585101beb9db1ab34c9051847b4
#
_cell.length_a   1.000
_cell.length_b   1.000
_cell.length_c   1.000
_cell.angle_alpha   90.00
_cell.angle_beta   90.00
_cell.angle_gamma   90.00
#
_symmetry.space_group_name_H-M   'P 1'
#
loop_
_entity.id
_entity.type
_entity.pdbx_description
1 polymer ?
#
loop_
_entity_poly.entity_id
_entity_poly.type
_entity_poly.pdbx_seq_one_letter_code
_entity_poly.pdbx_strand_id
1 'polypeptide(L)'
;ETDINLPFVTADASGPKHLNIKLSRSKFESMVDDLIERSKKPCSNALKDAGLDASKINEAVLVGGSTRIPKVGEVVKEMFKKEPHRGVNPDEVVALGAAVQAGVLSGDVKDILLLDVTPLSLGIETLGGVTTKLIERNTTIPTRKSEVFSTAADNQPSVEINVLQGEREMSK
;
A
#
# COMPACT_ATOMS: atom_id res chain seq x y z
N GLU A 1 -9.56 -19.10 20.64
CA GLU A 1 -9.52 -18.42 21.94
C GLU A 1 -8.10 -18.45 22.48
N THR A 2 -7.66 -17.37 23.10
CA THR A 2 -6.36 -17.26 23.77
C THR A 2 -6.52 -16.57 25.12
N ASP A 3 -5.63 -16.86 26.06
CA ASP A 3 -5.57 -16.20 27.36
C ASP A 3 -4.53 -15.06 27.30
N ILE A 4 -4.95 -13.87 27.74
CA ILE A 4 -4.09 -12.72 27.93
C ILE A 4 -3.85 -12.59 29.44
N ASN A 5 -2.63 -12.84 29.84
CA ASN A 5 -2.23 -12.76 31.25
C ASN A 5 -1.06 -11.78 31.39
N LEU A 6 -1.35 -10.63 31.99
CA LEU A 6 -0.36 -9.60 32.32
C LEU A 6 -0.29 -9.47 33.84
N PRO A 7 0.73 -10.05 34.47
CA PRO A 7 0.91 -9.96 35.91
C PRO A 7 1.39 -8.56 36.34
N PHE A 8 1.04 -8.15 37.54
CA PHE A 8 1.49 -6.91 38.18
C PHE A 8 1.17 -5.62 37.40
N VAL A 9 -0.03 -5.53 36.78
CA VAL A 9 -0.44 -4.34 36.02
C VAL A 9 -0.55 -3.12 36.94
N THR A 10 -1.03 -3.31 38.18
CA THR A 10 -1.14 -2.28 39.22
C THR A 10 -1.17 -2.91 40.59
N ALA A 11 -1.15 -2.10 41.64
CA ALA A 11 -1.34 -2.53 43.03
C ALA A 11 -2.23 -1.55 43.77
N ASP A 12 -3.02 -2.07 44.69
CA ASP A 12 -3.83 -1.29 45.61
C ASP A 12 -3.66 -1.82 47.07
N ALA A 13 -4.48 -1.33 48.01
CA ALA A 13 -4.44 -1.75 49.40
C ALA A 13 -4.70 -3.25 49.61
N SER A 14 -5.26 -3.96 48.65
CA SER A 14 -5.50 -5.40 48.67
C SER A 14 -4.36 -6.22 48.02
N GLY A 15 -3.31 -5.55 47.54
CA GLY A 15 -2.14 -6.17 46.94
C GLY A 15 -2.06 -5.98 45.40
N PRO A 16 -1.18 -6.74 44.75
CA PRO A 16 -0.96 -6.65 43.32
C PRO A 16 -2.19 -7.11 42.52
N LYS A 17 -2.46 -6.42 41.42
CA LYS A 17 -3.54 -6.74 40.47
C LYS A 17 -2.95 -7.25 39.16
N HIS A 18 -3.57 -8.25 38.61
CA HIS A 18 -3.21 -8.90 37.36
C HIS A 18 -4.35 -8.75 36.38
N LEU A 19 -4.01 -8.53 35.09
CA LEU A 19 -4.99 -8.62 34.00
C LEU A 19 -4.99 -10.05 33.50
N ASN A 20 -6.11 -10.74 33.65
CA ASN A 20 -6.32 -12.08 33.12
C ASN A 20 -7.66 -12.14 32.40
N ILE A 21 -7.61 -12.12 31.07
CA ILE A 21 -8.80 -12.10 30.22
C ILE A 21 -8.67 -13.13 29.10
N LYS A 22 -9.80 -13.66 28.67
CA LYS A 22 -9.90 -14.53 27.51
C LYS A 22 -10.33 -13.72 26.30
N LEU A 23 -9.58 -13.88 25.21
CA LEU A 23 -9.91 -13.27 23.92
C LEU A 23 -10.38 -14.35 22.95
N SER A 24 -11.65 -14.31 22.57
CA SER A 24 -12.17 -15.18 21.51
C SER A 24 -11.82 -14.60 20.12
N ARG A 25 -11.79 -15.47 19.11
CA ARG A 25 -11.61 -15.08 17.70
C ARG A 25 -12.66 -14.05 17.28
N SER A 26 -13.92 -14.28 17.59
CA SER A 26 -15.02 -13.38 17.22
C SER A 26 -14.88 -12.00 17.85
N LYS A 27 -14.42 -11.93 19.12
CA LYS A 27 -14.16 -10.65 19.78
C LYS A 27 -13.01 -9.90 19.13
N PHE A 28 -11.91 -10.61 18.81
CA PHE A 28 -10.78 -10.03 18.10
C PHE A 28 -11.18 -9.49 16.71
N GLU A 29 -11.88 -10.30 15.93
CA GLU A 29 -12.38 -9.90 14.60
C GLU A 29 -13.28 -8.68 14.67
N SER A 30 -14.17 -8.61 15.67
CA SER A 30 -15.01 -7.44 15.92
C SER A 30 -14.20 -6.17 16.25
N MET A 31 -13.05 -6.30 16.90
CA MET A 31 -12.18 -5.16 17.24
C MET A 31 -11.39 -4.61 16.06
N VAL A 32 -11.17 -5.42 15.03
CA VAL A 32 -10.36 -5.05 13.84
C VAL A 32 -11.21 -4.91 12.57
N ASP A 33 -12.52 -5.04 12.68
CA ASP A 33 -13.44 -5.08 11.55
C ASP A 33 -13.36 -3.81 10.69
N ASP A 34 -13.29 -2.64 11.30
CA ASP A 34 -13.14 -1.36 10.61
C ASP A 34 -11.85 -1.29 9.77
N LEU A 35 -10.76 -1.88 10.26
CA LEU A 35 -9.48 -1.92 9.54
C LEU A 35 -9.57 -2.83 8.32
N ILE A 36 -10.25 -3.97 8.47
CA ILE A 36 -10.47 -4.92 7.38
C ILE A 36 -11.38 -4.31 6.32
N GLU A 37 -12.48 -3.68 6.72
CA GLU A 37 -13.38 -2.99 5.80
C GLU A 37 -12.67 -1.88 5.00
N ARG A 38 -11.82 -1.10 5.66
CA ARG A 38 -11.02 -0.06 5.00
C ARG A 38 -10.07 -0.60 3.93
N SER A 39 -9.63 -1.85 4.03
CA SER A 39 -8.75 -2.48 3.03
C SER A 39 -9.46 -2.82 1.71
N LYS A 40 -10.78 -2.92 1.69
CA LYS A 40 -11.58 -3.23 0.50
C LYS A 40 -11.54 -2.12 -0.55
N LYS A 41 -11.54 -0.87 -0.10
CA LYS A 41 -11.56 0.29 -1.01
C LYS A 41 -10.32 0.39 -1.90
N PRO A 42 -9.08 0.26 -1.41
CA PRO A 42 -7.89 0.17 -2.26
C PRO A 42 -7.95 -0.93 -3.30
N CYS A 43 -8.45 -2.12 -2.93
CA CYS A 43 -8.62 -3.23 -3.87
C CYS A 43 -9.60 -2.88 -5.00
N SER A 44 -10.76 -2.30 -4.66
CA SER A 44 -11.75 -1.87 -5.65
C SER A 44 -11.21 -0.76 -6.57
N ASN A 45 -10.44 0.18 -6.02
CA ASN A 45 -9.80 1.23 -6.81
C ASN A 45 -8.77 0.65 -7.78
N ALA A 46 -7.94 -0.30 -7.32
CA ALA A 46 -6.95 -0.96 -8.17
C ALA A 46 -7.60 -1.72 -9.33
N LEU A 47 -8.69 -2.44 -9.08
CA LEU A 47 -9.48 -3.10 -10.14
C LEU A 47 -10.02 -2.10 -11.15
N LYS A 48 -10.59 -0.99 -10.67
CA LYS A 48 -11.11 0.08 -11.52
C LYS A 48 -10.00 0.71 -12.38
N ASP A 49 -8.86 1.03 -11.78
CA ASP A 49 -7.72 1.61 -12.48
C ASP A 49 -7.15 0.68 -13.55
N ALA A 50 -7.15 -0.62 -13.27
CA ALA A 50 -6.76 -1.65 -14.24
C ALA A 50 -7.83 -1.94 -15.32
N GLY A 51 -9.05 -1.42 -15.18
CA GLY A 51 -10.16 -1.74 -16.07
C GLY A 51 -10.58 -3.22 -16.01
N LEU A 52 -10.36 -3.87 -14.87
CA LEU A 52 -10.62 -5.29 -14.67
C LEU A 52 -11.79 -5.53 -13.72
N ASP A 53 -12.54 -6.58 -14.02
CA ASP A 53 -13.49 -7.18 -13.09
C ASP A 53 -12.79 -8.19 -12.18
N ALA A 54 -13.27 -8.33 -10.94
CA ALA A 54 -12.71 -9.27 -9.98
C ALA A 54 -12.66 -10.72 -10.49
N SER A 55 -13.57 -11.13 -11.35
CA SER A 55 -13.61 -12.46 -11.97
C SER A 55 -12.43 -12.74 -12.90
N LYS A 56 -11.81 -11.68 -13.45
CA LYS A 56 -10.66 -11.77 -14.35
C LYS A 56 -9.32 -11.84 -13.61
N ILE A 57 -9.32 -11.68 -12.31
CA ILE A 57 -8.11 -11.86 -11.49
C ILE A 57 -7.77 -13.35 -11.44
N ASN A 58 -6.57 -13.71 -11.82
CA ASN A 58 -6.15 -15.12 -11.85
C ASN A 58 -5.92 -15.64 -10.44
N GLU A 59 -5.18 -14.89 -9.63
CA GLU A 59 -4.83 -15.23 -8.25
C GLU A 59 -4.84 -14.01 -7.35
N ALA A 60 -5.23 -14.22 -6.08
CA ALA A 60 -5.08 -13.24 -5.01
C ALA A 60 -4.02 -13.76 -4.03
N VAL A 61 -2.86 -13.13 -4.02
CA VAL A 61 -1.74 -13.50 -3.16
C VAL A 61 -1.76 -12.64 -1.91
N LEU A 62 -1.81 -13.27 -0.73
CA LEU A 62 -1.80 -12.58 0.56
C LEU A 62 -0.36 -12.37 1.05
N VAL A 63 0.00 -11.13 1.33
CA VAL A 63 1.32 -10.75 1.84
C VAL A 63 1.21 -9.89 3.09
N GLY A 64 2.22 -9.97 3.97
CA GLY A 64 2.25 -9.28 5.26
C GLY A 64 1.58 -10.07 6.39
N GLY A 65 2.12 -9.95 7.60
CA GLY A 65 1.70 -10.73 8.78
C GLY A 65 0.21 -10.59 9.13
N SER A 66 -0.39 -9.42 8.91
CA SER A 66 -1.81 -9.17 9.18
C SER A 66 -2.75 -10.03 8.31
N THR A 67 -2.29 -10.52 7.16
CA THR A 67 -3.08 -11.42 6.31
C THR A 67 -3.24 -12.83 6.88
N ARG A 68 -2.56 -13.15 7.98
CA ARG A 68 -2.77 -14.37 8.76
C ARG A 68 -4.09 -14.36 9.51
N ILE A 69 -4.73 -13.21 9.67
CA ILE A 69 -6.06 -13.08 10.27
C ILE A 69 -7.06 -13.83 9.36
N PRO A 70 -7.76 -14.86 9.85
CA PRO A 70 -8.65 -15.66 9.01
C PRO A 70 -9.72 -14.83 8.30
N LYS A 71 -10.24 -13.81 8.95
CA LYS A 71 -11.23 -12.88 8.39
C LYS A 71 -10.76 -12.17 7.13
N VAL A 72 -9.48 -11.86 7.03
CA VAL A 72 -8.88 -11.26 5.81
C VAL A 72 -9.02 -12.22 4.63
N GLY A 73 -8.70 -13.52 4.85
CA GLY A 73 -8.85 -14.54 3.81
C GLY A 73 -10.30 -14.70 3.36
N GLU A 74 -11.26 -14.67 4.31
CA GLU A 74 -12.70 -14.75 4.02
C GLU A 74 -13.15 -13.56 3.15
N VAL A 75 -12.75 -12.35 3.50
CA VAL A 75 -13.06 -11.13 2.74
C VAL A 75 -12.46 -11.16 1.33
N VAL A 76 -11.22 -11.59 1.19
CA VAL A 76 -10.58 -11.73 -0.13
C VAL A 76 -11.30 -12.76 -0.98
N LYS A 77 -11.65 -13.92 -0.40
CA LYS A 77 -12.46 -14.94 -1.09
C LYS A 77 -13.81 -14.41 -1.52
N GLU A 78 -14.48 -13.63 -0.68
CA GLU A 78 -15.76 -13.03 -1.01
C GLU A 78 -15.63 -12.01 -2.16
N MET A 79 -14.59 -11.17 -2.13
CA MET A 79 -14.36 -10.11 -3.11
C MET A 79 -13.97 -10.67 -4.49
N PHE A 80 -13.05 -11.63 -4.54
CA PHE A 80 -12.51 -12.17 -5.80
C PHE A 80 -13.16 -13.49 -6.23
N LYS A 81 -14.05 -14.07 -5.42
CA LYS A 81 -14.71 -15.37 -5.64
C LYS A 81 -13.72 -16.53 -5.84
N LYS A 82 -12.51 -16.40 -5.29
CA LYS A 82 -11.41 -17.36 -5.37
C LYS A 82 -10.74 -17.54 -4.01
N GLU A 83 -10.23 -18.73 -3.76
CA GLU A 83 -9.38 -18.95 -2.59
C GLU A 83 -8.08 -18.14 -2.71
N PRO A 84 -7.68 -17.41 -1.68
CA PRO A 84 -6.40 -16.71 -1.71
C PRO A 84 -5.24 -17.71 -1.75
N HIS A 85 -4.23 -17.40 -2.57
CA HIS A 85 -3.02 -18.19 -2.65
C HIS A 85 -2.23 -18.13 -1.33
N ARG A 86 -1.86 -19.31 -0.82
CA ARG A 86 -1.15 -19.47 0.46
C ARG A 86 0.21 -20.16 0.30
N GLY A 87 0.71 -20.29 -0.91
CA GLY A 87 1.96 -20.98 -1.23
C GLY A 87 3.24 -20.21 -0.89
N VAL A 88 3.11 -18.96 -0.44
CA VAL A 88 4.24 -18.11 -0.05
C VAL A 88 4.18 -17.76 1.43
N ASN A 89 5.34 -17.59 2.08
CA ASN A 89 5.38 -17.06 3.43
C ASN A 89 5.04 -15.54 3.40
N PRO A 90 3.92 -15.12 3.98
CA PRO A 90 3.47 -13.73 3.89
C PRO A 90 4.42 -12.74 4.60
N ASP A 91 5.26 -13.19 5.51
CA ASP A 91 6.20 -12.35 6.24
C ASP A 91 7.50 -12.10 5.47
N GLU A 92 7.89 -13.00 4.58
CA GLU A 92 9.20 -13.01 3.90
C GLU A 92 9.12 -12.70 2.41
N VAL A 93 7.96 -12.91 1.79
CA VAL A 93 7.81 -12.85 0.32
C VAL A 93 8.20 -11.49 -0.27
N VAL A 94 7.99 -10.40 0.46
CA VAL A 94 8.38 -9.04 0.01
C VAL A 94 9.91 -8.92 -0.05
N ALA A 95 10.62 -9.43 0.96
CA ALA A 95 12.08 -9.44 0.97
C ALA A 95 12.66 -10.32 -0.13
N LEU A 96 12.05 -11.49 -0.37
CA LEU A 96 12.41 -12.38 -1.48
C LEU A 96 12.19 -11.70 -2.83
N GLY A 97 11.06 -11.03 -3.01
CA GLY A 97 10.77 -10.27 -4.23
C GLY A 97 11.77 -9.13 -4.47
N ALA A 98 12.15 -8.41 -3.41
CA ALA A 98 13.17 -7.37 -3.50
C ALA A 98 14.54 -7.94 -3.88
N ALA A 99 14.92 -9.10 -3.36
CA ALA A 99 16.16 -9.77 -3.72
C ALA A 99 16.16 -10.23 -5.20
N VAL A 100 15.05 -10.77 -5.68
CA VAL A 100 14.88 -11.14 -7.11
C VAL A 100 15.00 -9.90 -7.99
N GLN A 101 14.33 -8.80 -7.63
CA GLN A 101 14.41 -7.54 -8.38
C GLN A 101 15.82 -6.96 -8.39
N ALA A 102 16.56 -7.04 -7.31
CA ALA A 102 17.97 -6.66 -7.27
C ALA A 102 18.80 -7.50 -8.25
N GLY A 103 18.57 -8.82 -8.30
CA GLY A 103 19.21 -9.71 -9.26
C GLY A 103 18.85 -9.40 -10.72
N VAL A 104 17.62 -8.96 -11.00
CA VAL A 104 17.24 -8.48 -12.35
C VAL A 104 17.98 -7.20 -12.70
N LEU A 105 18.07 -6.25 -11.78
CA LEU A 105 18.75 -4.95 -12.00
C LEU A 105 20.28 -5.12 -12.15
N SER A 106 20.90 -6.08 -11.44
CA SER A 106 22.34 -6.40 -11.60
C SER A 106 22.64 -7.21 -12.87
N GLY A 107 21.62 -7.79 -13.49
CA GLY A 107 21.75 -8.65 -14.67
C GLY A 107 22.05 -10.12 -14.37
N ASP A 108 22.01 -10.51 -13.10
CA ASP A 108 22.21 -11.90 -12.67
C ASP A 108 20.99 -12.78 -12.98
N VAL A 109 19.78 -12.19 -12.91
CA VAL A 109 18.52 -12.84 -13.27
C VAL A 109 18.02 -12.27 -14.59
N LYS A 110 17.89 -13.12 -15.62
CA LYS A 110 17.53 -12.70 -16.98
C LYS A 110 16.18 -13.22 -17.45
N ASP A 111 15.62 -14.18 -16.76
CA ASP A 111 14.40 -14.89 -17.17
C ASP A 111 13.12 -14.24 -16.62
N ILE A 112 13.25 -13.16 -15.84
CA ILE A 112 12.13 -12.45 -15.24
C ILE A 112 12.15 -11.00 -15.72
N LEU A 113 11.04 -10.57 -16.32
CA LEU A 113 10.77 -9.16 -16.63
C LEU A 113 9.75 -8.62 -15.63
N LEU A 114 10.19 -7.72 -14.78
CA LEU A 114 9.30 -6.95 -13.92
C LEU A 114 9.33 -5.50 -14.38
N LEU A 115 8.19 -4.97 -14.77
CA LEU A 115 7.96 -3.56 -15.04
C LEU A 115 7.16 -2.97 -13.89
N ASP A 116 7.67 -1.91 -13.30
CA ASP A 116 6.99 -1.17 -12.26
C ASP A 116 6.39 0.11 -12.82
N VAL A 117 5.53 0.76 -12.07
CA VAL A 117 4.84 1.99 -12.47
C VAL A 117 4.91 3.05 -11.37
N THR A 118 4.75 4.31 -11.76
CA THR A 118 4.57 5.39 -10.80
C THR A 118 3.23 5.22 -10.08
N PRO A 119 3.19 5.13 -8.74
CA PRO A 119 1.93 4.96 -8.00
C PRO A 119 1.09 6.24 -7.97
N LEU A 120 1.72 7.40 -8.08
CA LEU A 120 1.12 8.73 -8.09
C LEU A 120 1.75 9.58 -9.18
N SER A 121 0.99 10.56 -9.70
CA SER A 121 1.51 11.53 -10.65
C SER A 121 2.61 12.39 -10.02
N LEU A 122 3.60 12.72 -10.83
CA LEU A 122 4.69 13.64 -10.50
C LEU A 122 4.54 14.92 -11.31
N GLY A 123 4.67 16.05 -10.66
CA GLY A 123 4.52 17.35 -11.31
C GLY A 123 5.31 18.43 -10.61
N ILE A 124 5.11 19.64 -11.04
CA ILE A 124 5.67 20.85 -10.42
C ILE A 124 4.56 21.86 -10.13
N GLU A 125 4.79 22.69 -9.13
CA GLU A 125 3.96 23.85 -8.89
C GLU A 125 4.21 24.89 -9.97
N THR A 126 3.13 25.40 -10.56
CA THR A 126 3.15 26.48 -11.53
C THR A 126 2.42 27.71 -11.00
N LEU A 127 2.38 28.79 -11.78
CA LEU A 127 1.76 30.05 -11.39
C LEU A 127 0.33 29.84 -10.84
N GLY A 128 0.04 30.47 -9.69
CA GLY A 128 -1.23 30.33 -9.00
C GLY A 128 -1.34 29.12 -8.08
N GLY A 129 -0.24 28.40 -7.82
CA GLY A 129 -0.23 27.22 -6.94
C GLY A 129 -0.87 25.97 -7.57
N VAL A 130 -0.93 25.93 -8.91
CA VAL A 130 -1.50 24.78 -9.65
C VAL A 130 -0.45 23.69 -9.80
N THR A 131 -0.85 22.45 -9.59
CA THR A 131 -0.01 21.27 -9.85
C THR A 131 -0.06 20.91 -11.33
N THR A 132 1.02 21.19 -12.05
CA THR A 132 1.17 20.76 -13.45
C THR A 132 1.83 19.40 -13.50
N LYS A 133 1.08 18.38 -13.89
CA LYS A 133 1.56 17.00 -13.97
C LYS A 133 2.49 16.84 -15.16
N LEU A 134 3.67 16.25 -14.94
CA LEU A 134 4.64 15.92 -15.98
C LEU A 134 4.64 14.42 -16.27
N ILE A 135 4.54 13.59 -15.24
CA ILE A 135 4.48 12.14 -15.34
C ILE A 135 3.18 11.70 -14.67
N GLU A 136 2.27 11.14 -15.44
CA GLU A 136 1.01 10.65 -14.92
C GLU A 136 1.22 9.37 -14.10
N ARG A 137 0.33 9.15 -13.11
CA ARG A 137 0.31 7.88 -12.37
C ARG A 137 0.13 6.70 -13.32
N ASN A 138 0.59 5.54 -12.91
CA ASN A 138 0.60 4.31 -13.71
C ASN A 138 1.49 4.37 -14.97
N THR A 139 2.39 5.35 -15.06
CA THR A 139 3.43 5.38 -16.10
C THR A 139 4.51 4.36 -15.77
N THR A 140 4.83 3.50 -16.73
CA THR A 140 5.89 2.49 -16.59
C THR A 140 7.25 3.17 -16.36
N ILE A 141 8.02 2.66 -15.40
CA ILE A 141 9.36 3.12 -15.09
C ILE A 141 10.45 2.11 -15.54
N PRO A 142 11.65 2.60 -15.90
CA PRO A 142 12.12 3.99 -15.84
C PRO A 142 11.49 4.89 -16.91
N THR A 143 11.21 6.13 -16.53
CA THR A 143 10.66 7.15 -17.43
C THR A 143 11.34 8.49 -17.23
N ARG A 144 11.30 9.34 -18.29
CA ARG A 144 11.82 10.70 -18.24
C ARG A 144 10.89 11.62 -18.99
N LYS A 145 10.60 12.78 -18.40
CA LYS A 145 9.80 13.82 -18.99
C LYS A 145 10.50 15.17 -18.84
N SER A 146 10.46 15.99 -19.87
CA SER A 146 10.95 17.36 -19.87
C SER A 146 9.90 18.26 -20.49
N GLU A 147 9.67 19.40 -19.86
CA GLU A 147 8.75 20.44 -20.31
C GLU A 147 9.44 21.80 -20.23
N VAL A 148 9.03 22.72 -21.09
CA VAL A 148 9.53 24.10 -21.11
C VAL A 148 8.47 25.00 -20.51
N PHE A 149 8.87 25.79 -19.52
CA PHE A 149 8.02 26.79 -18.88
C PHE A 149 8.60 28.18 -19.08
N SER A 150 7.72 29.15 -19.14
CA SER A 150 8.14 30.57 -19.14
C SER A 150 8.20 31.13 -17.72
N THR A 151 9.00 32.15 -17.53
CA THR A 151 9.03 32.95 -16.29
C THR A 151 7.75 33.77 -16.13
N ALA A 152 7.38 34.08 -14.89
CA ALA A 152 6.19 34.88 -14.59
C ALA A 152 6.37 36.37 -14.96
N ALA A 153 7.62 36.86 -15.02
CA ALA A 153 7.96 38.23 -15.36
C ALA A 153 9.22 38.27 -16.25
N ASP A 154 9.33 39.35 -17.03
CA ASP A 154 10.52 39.61 -17.84
C ASP A 154 11.75 39.80 -16.95
N ASN A 155 12.90 39.28 -17.42
CA ASN A 155 14.19 39.36 -16.72
C ASN A 155 14.19 38.77 -15.29
N GLN A 156 13.34 37.83 -15.01
CA GLN A 156 13.30 37.11 -13.73
C GLN A 156 14.63 36.34 -13.54
N PRO A 157 15.43 36.64 -12.48
CA PRO A 157 16.78 36.09 -12.35
C PRO A 157 16.81 34.65 -11.80
N SER A 158 15.73 34.21 -11.19
CA SER A 158 15.60 32.86 -10.59
C SER A 158 14.18 32.37 -10.59
N VAL A 159 14.03 31.06 -10.55
CA VAL A 159 12.74 30.35 -10.34
C VAL A 159 12.90 29.36 -9.22
N GLU A 160 11.88 29.24 -8.39
CA GLU A 160 11.77 28.17 -7.41
C GLU A 160 10.98 27.02 -8.06
N ILE A 161 11.55 25.81 -8.03
CA ILE A 161 10.90 24.63 -8.57
C ILE A 161 10.46 23.76 -7.41
N ASN A 162 9.16 23.73 -7.16
CA ASN A 162 8.53 22.89 -6.16
C ASN A 162 8.02 21.61 -6.84
N VAL A 163 8.66 20.48 -6.55
CA VAL A 163 8.30 19.17 -7.10
C VAL A 163 7.26 18.53 -6.21
N LEU A 164 6.19 18.06 -6.82
CA LEU A 164 5.01 17.54 -6.14
C LEU A 164 4.73 16.10 -6.60
N GLN A 165 4.21 15.30 -5.67
CA GLN A 165 3.71 13.97 -5.96
C GLN A 165 2.28 13.83 -5.44
N GLY A 166 1.35 13.45 -6.29
CA GLY A 166 -0.05 13.28 -5.94
C GLY A 166 -1.02 13.69 -7.03
N GLU A 167 -2.30 13.62 -6.70
CA GLU A 167 -3.39 13.87 -7.66
C GLU A 167 -4.13 15.18 -7.41
N ARG A 168 -3.78 15.95 -6.37
CA ARG A 168 -4.44 17.22 -6.09
C ARG A 168 -4.11 18.24 -7.17
N GLU A 169 -5.11 19.02 -7.57
CA GLU A 169 -4.95 20.09 -8.56
C GLU A 169 -4.15 21.28 -8.00
N MET A 170 -4.26 21.52 -6.69
CA MET A 170 -3.55 22.59 -6.00
C MET A 170 -2.40 22.03 -5.18
N SER A 171 -1.29 22.77 -5.14
CA SER A 171 -0.06 22.39 -4.43
C SER A 171 -0.21 22.40 -2.89
N LYS A 172 -1.16 23.19 -2.39
CA LYS A 172 -1.45 23.35 -0.96
C LYS A 172 -2.91 23.06 -0.63
#